data_3e6994b2fcede115b3ca57531a1680ec
#
_entry.id   3e6994b2fcede115b3ca57531a1680ec
#
_cell.length_a   1.000
_cell.length_b   1.000
_cell.length_c   1.000
_cell.angle_alpha   90.00
_cell.angle_beta   90.00
_cell.angle_gamma   90.00
#
_symmetry.space_group_name_H-M   'P 1'
#
loop_
_entity.id
_entity.type
_entity.pdbx_description
1 polymer ?
#
loop_
_entity_poly.entity_id
_entity_poly.type
_entity_poly.pdbx_seq_one_letter_code
_entity_poly.pdbx_strand_id
1 'polypeptide(L)'
;MGEKDHTQKMLMGCRDVFAELINVLVYSGEKIVNEADLLAGPTESLYIEADKQTHQQLRDCSMYELHNGEIHALYNLENQNTIDAYMPLRCVGYDGAAYRSQCNDRKNTYKTYPVFTFVLNWSRKPWNKATSILEALHFKPNPAAYPYFNNGKMPVFNMCFLSKDVREKFQGDLRIILDYLCDRESLLKRNQTMKHPEEVIRMLHALTGDDQYLNSIPLFTSPAKKGESTVCDLINSYYTKGVTEGHNTGLIEGHNSGLIEGRNQVIQALISNCKDLGCSFENTLDRIKNSLSLSDDEALEDMKLYW
;
A
#
# COMPACT_ATOMS: atom_id res chain seq x y z
N MET A 1 2.32 -2.27 14.42
CA MET A 1 2.48 -2.77 13.02
C MET A 1 1.49 -2.00 12.18
N GLY A 2 1.92 -1.31 11.13
CA GLY A 2 1.03 -0.51 10.29
C GLY A 2 0.27 -1.36 9.28
N GLU A 3 -0.84 -0.84 8.74
CA GLU A 3 -1.64 -1.55 7.72
C GLU A 3 -0.81 -1.94 6.48
N LYS A 4 0.11 -1.07 6.04
CA LYS A 4 1.04 -1.35 4.94
C LYS A 4 1.90 -2.59 5.21
N ASP A 5 2.45 -2.73 6.41
CA ASP A 5 3.24 -3.90 6.78
C ASP A 5 2.42 -5.19 6.71
N HIS A 6 1.16 -5.12 7.16
CA HIS A 6 0.27 -6.28 7.17
C HIS A 6 -0.07 -6.73 5.74
N THR A 7 -0.46 -5.81 4.87
CA THR A 7 -0.82 -6.11 3.48
C THR A 7 0.36 -6.61 2.66
N GLN A 8 1.55 -6.05 2.88
CA GLN A 8 2.80 -6.53 2.28
C GLN A 8 3.10 -7.98 2.69
N LYS A 9 2.96 -8.29 3.98
CA LYS A 9 3.13 -9.67 4.49
C LYS A 9 2.12 -10.64 3.89
N MET A 10 0.88 -10.24 3.72
CA MET A 10 -0.16 -11.08 3.10
C MET A 10 0.22 -11.43 1.67
N LEU A 11 0.54 -10.45 0.83
CA LEU A 11 0.88 -10.69 -0.58
C LEU A 11 2.20 -11.45 -0.72
N MET A 12 3.24 -11.11 0.05
CA MET A 12 4.52 -11.82 0.05
C MET A 12 4.41 -13.23 0.67
N GLY A 13 3.36 -13.52 1.42
CA GLY A 13 3.05 -14.84 1.96
C GLY A 13 2.50 -15.82 0.91
N CYS A 14 2.04 -15.34 -0.25
CA CYS A 14 1.62 -16.18 -1.36
C CYS A 14 2.85 -16.81 -2.01
N ARG A 15 2.91 -18.15 -2.09
CA ARG A 15 4.09 -18.90 -2.52
C ARG A 15 4.54 -18.56 -3.95
N ASP A 16 3.61 -18.40 -4.87
CA ASP A 16 3.87 -18.02 -6.25
C ASP A 16 4.43 -16.60 -6.37
N VAL A 17 3.88 -15.65 -5.61
CA VAL A 17 4.38 -14.28 -5.53
C VAL A 17 5.78 -14.24 -4.94
N PHE A 18 6.01 -15.02 -3.86
CA PHE A 18 7.32 -15.13 -3.24
C PHE A 18 8.37 -15.75 -4.18
N ALA A 19 8.03 -16.88 -4.83
CA ALA A 19 8.91 -17.54 -5.78
C ALA A 19 9.26 -16.63 -6.96
N GLU A 20 8.27 -15.94 -7.52
CA GLU A 20 8.48 -14.98 -8.62
C GLU A 20 9.41 -13.83 -8.18
N LEU A 21 9.20 -13.27 -6.98
CA LEU A 21 10.04 -12.20 -6.43
C LEU A 21 11.50 -12.65 -6.34
N ILE A 22 11.77 -13.81 -5.75
CA ILE A 22 13.12 -14.34 -5.65
C ILE A 22 13.71 -14.62 -7.04
N ASN A 23 12.96 -15.27 -7.93
CA ASN A 23 13.43 -15.56 -9.28
C ASN A 23 13.77 -14.29 -10.07
N VAL A 24 12.97 -13.23 -9.97
CA VAL A 24 13.24 -11.99 -10.70
C VAL A 24 14.38 -11.20 -10.08
N LEU A 25 14.37 -10.99 -8.76
CA LEU A 25 15.33 -10.10 -8.10
C LEU A 25 16.71 -10.74 -7.88
N VAL A 26 16.76 -12.05 -7.62
CA VAL A 26 17.99 -12.76 -7.29
C VAL A 26 18.54 -13.50 -8.52
N TYR A 27 17.65 -14.16 -9.26
CA TYR A 27 18.06 -15.01 -10.40
C TYR A 27 17.75 -14.38 -11.77
N SER A 28 17.56 -13.05 -11.80
CA SER A 28 17.38 -12.29 -13.05
C SER A 28 16.23 -12.75 -13.94
N GLY A 29 15.23 -13.41 -13.36
CA GLY A 29 14.04 -13.95 -14.03
C GLY A 29 14.15 -15.43 -14.42
N GLU A 30 15.28 -16.10 -14.13
CA GLU A 30 15.37 -17.55 -14.25
C GLU A 30 14.49 -18.22 -13.20
N LYS A 31 13.73 -19.25 -13.60
CA LYS A 31 12.84 -20.01 -12.71
C LYS A 31 13.61 -21.06 -11.91
N ILE A 32 14.32 -20.64 -10.90
CA ILE A 32 15.11 -21.50 -10.00
C ILE A 32 14.28 -21.96 -8.80
N VAL A 33 13.55 -21.03 -8.16
CA VAL A 33 12.67 -21.32 -7.02
C VAL A 33 11.27 -21.63 -7.53
N ASN A 34 10.75 -22.82 -7.15
CA ASN A 34 9.41 -23.26 -7.53
C ASN A 34 8.43 -23.04 -6.37
N GLU A 35 7.26 -22.49 -6.63
CA GLU A 35 6.21 -22.25 -5.62
C GLU A 35 5.79 -23.54 -4.90
N ALA A 36 5.82 -24.69 -5.58
CA ALA A 36 5.48 -25.98 -5.01
C ALA A 36 6.47 -26.46 -3.94
N ASP A 37 7.73 -26.02 -4.04
CA ASP A 37 8.82 -26.40 -3.15
C ASP A 37 8.96 -25.46 -1.95
N LEU A 38 8.12 -24.40 -1.88
CA LEU A 38 8.14 -23.44 -0.79
C LEU A 38 7.22 -23.86 0.37
N LEU A 39 7.73 -23.76 1.59
CA LEU A 39 7.00 -23.96 2.83
C LEU A 39 7.22 -22.76 3.76
N ALA A 40 6.16 -22.30 4.43
CA ALA A 40 6.28 -21.21 5.40
C ALA A 40 7.36 -21.50 6.44
N GLY A 41 8.31 -20.58 6.56
CA GLY A 41 9.40 -20.61 7.53
C GLY A 41 9.06 -19.87 8.83
N PRO A 42 9.96 -19.87 9.81
CA PRO A 42 9.76 -19.20 11.09
C PRO A 42 9.86 -17.69 10.91
N THR A 43 8.86 -16.96 11.36
CA THR A 43 8.86 -15.48 11.39
C THR A 43 9.25 -14.92 12.76
N GLU A 44 9.38 -15.76 13.77
CA GLU A 44 9.67 -15.35 15.14
C GLU A 44 10.95 -16.01 15.64
N SER A 45 11.76 -15.25 16.36
CA SER A 45 12.86 -15.77 17.19
C SER A 45 12.86 -15.04 18.52
N LEU A 46 13.11 -15.81 19.59
CA LEU A 46 13.22 -15.30 20.95
C LEU A 46 14.69 -15.21 21.36
N TYR A 47 15.07 -14.12 22.04
CA TYR A 47 16.38 -13.97 22.67
C TYR A 47 16.23 -13.29 24.03
N ILE A 48 17.20 -13.51 24.91
CA ILE A 48 17.23 -12.93 26.24
C ILE A 48 18.34 -11.89 26.25
N GLU A 49 18.00 -10.66 26.61
CA GLU A 49 18.97 -9.58 26.77
C GLU A 49 19.59 -9.54 28.19
N ALA A 50 20.51 -8.60 28.39
CA ALA A 50 21.19 -8.38 29.67
C ALA A 50 20.24 -8.00 30.79
N ASP A 51 19.06 -7.45 30.49
CA ASP A 51 17.96 -7.17 31.42
C ASP A 51 17.21 -8.41 31.90
N LYS A 52 17.60 -9.62 31.40
CA LYS A 52 16.97 -10.94 31.64
C LYS A 52 15.51 -11.02 31.13
N GLN A 53 15.06 -10.08 30.30
CA GLN A 53 13.76 -10.15 29.64
C GLN A 53 13.89 -10.91 28.33
N THR A 54 12.81 -11.60 27.96
CA THR A 54 12.71 -12.28 26.67
C THR A 54 12.24 -11.27 25.63
N HIS A 55 13.07 -11.03 24.64
CA HIS A 55 12.75 -10.16 23.52
C HIS A 55 12.39 -11.01 22.30
N GLN A 56 11.36 -10.56 21.58
CA GLN A 56 10.89 -11.17 20.37
C GLN A 56 11.49 -10.44 19.18
N GLN A 57 12.11 -11.20 18.30
CA GLN A 57 12.62 -10.71 17.04
C GLN A 57 11.71 -11.23 15.91
N LEU A 58 11.04 -10.32 15.22
CA LEU A 58 10.06 -10.64 14.20
C LEU A 58 10.63 -10.36 12.81
N ARG A 59 10.45 -11.32 11.90
CA ARG A 59 10.67 -11.19 10.46
C ARG A 59 9.33 -10.97 9.76
N ASP A 60 9.37 -10.35 8.60
CA ASP A 60 8.13 -10.06 7.88
C ASP A 60 7.61 -11.25 7.12
N CYS A 61 8.45 -11.92 6.34
CA CYS A 61 8.09 -13.12 5.62
C CYS A 61 9.29 -14.07 5.55
N SER A 62 9.05 -15.36 5.69
CA SER A 62 10.09 -16.38 5.68
C SER A 62 9.58 -17.64 5.01
N MET A 63 10.37 -18.22 4.09
CA MET A 63 10.02 -19.48 3.42
C MET A 63 11.23 -20.40 3.31
N TYR A 64 11.00 -21.67 3.63
CA TYR A 64 11.93 -22.75 3.31
C TYR A 64 11.73 -23.18 1.87
N GLU A 65 12.84 -23.48 1.19
CA GLU A 65 12.86 -24.20 -0.06
C GLU A 65 13.18 -25.67 0.22
N LEU A 66 12.32 -26.58 -0.22
CA LEU A 66 12.46 -28.02 0.00
C LEU A 66 12.69 -28.72 -1.33
N HIS A 67 13.66 -29.69 -1.33
CA HIS A 67 13.81 -30.64 -2.42
C HIS A 67 13.84 -32.06 -1.85
N ASN A 68 12.97 -32.91 -2.35
CA ASN A 68 12.81 -34.27 -1.86
C ASN A 68 12.56 -34.38 -0.34
N GLY A 69 11.84 -33.39 0.21
CA GLY A 69 11.52 -33.34 1.65
C GLY A 69 12.63 -32.81 2.55
N GLU A 70 13.77 -32.37 1.99
CA GLU A 70 14.87 -31.76 2.72
C GLU A 70 14.92 -30.25 2.48
N ILE A 71 15.29 -29.50 3.53
CA ILE A 71 15.43 -28.04 3.42
C ILE A 71 16.75 -27.73 2.72
N HIS A 72 16.69 -27.01 1.61
CA HIS A 72 17.85 -26.59 0.83
C HIS A 72 18.20 -25.11 1.03
N ALA A 73 17.24 -24.28 1.39
CA ALA A 73 17.46 -22.86 1.68
C ALA A 73 16.38 -22.31 2.62
N LEU A 74 16.70 -21.20 3.29
CA LEU A 74 15.76 -20.34 3.99
C LEU A 74 15.86 -18.95 3.39
N TYR A 75 14.76 -18.47 2.81
CA TYR A 75 14.65 -17.12 2.31
C TYR A 75 13.82 -16.26 3.26
N ASN A 76 14.34 -15.10 3.62
CA ASN A 76 13.68 -14.10 4.46
C ASN A 76 13.50 -12.80 3.69
N LEU A 77 12.34 -12.19 3.81
CA LEU A 77 12.04 -10.85 3.29
C LEU A 77 11.75 -9.92 4.46
N GLU A 78 12.37 -8.75 4.43
CA GLU A 78 12.15 -7.65 5.38
C GLU A 78 11.55 -6.47 4.61
N ASN A 79 10.27 -6.16 4.86
CA ASN A 79 9.57 -5.06 4.22
C ASN A 79 9.84 -3.76 4.98
N GLN A 80 10.45 -2.77 4.32
CA GLN A 80 10.78 -1.50 4.92
C GLN A 80 10.01 -0.36 4.25
N ASN A 81 9.09 0.26 4.98
CA ASN A 81 8.35 1.45 4.55
C ASN A 81 9.09 2.75 4.92
N THR A 82 10.05 2.65 5.83
CA THR A 82 10.98 3.72 6.25
C THR A 82 12.39 3.18 6.27
N ILE A 83 13.36 4.04 5.96
CA ILE A 83 14.78 3.62 5.89
C ILE A 83 15.36 3.53 7.30
N ASP A 84 15.76 2.32 7.71
CA ASP A 84 16.42 2.03 8.98
C ASP A 84 17.94 1.90 8.80
N ALA A 85 18.72 2.78 9.43
CA ALA A 85 20.17 2.78 9.34
C ALA A 85 20.85 1.56 10.00
N TYR A 86 20.15 0.90 10.92
CA TYR A 86 20.64 -0.28 11.65
C TYR A 86 20.16 -1.60 11.06
N MET A 87 19.47 -1.56 9.93
CA MET A 87 18.95 -2.76 9.27
C MET A 87 20.00 -3.83 8.99
N PRO A 88 21.27 -3.52 8.60
CA PRO A 88 22.30 -4.55 8.44
C PRO A 88 22.60 -5.34 9.72
N LEU A 89 22.57 -4.67 10.89
CA LEU A 89 22.80 -5.34 12.18
C LEU A 89 21.61 -6.23 12.55
N ARG A 90 20.39 -5.81 12.23
CA ARG A 90 19.17 -6.61 12.44
C ARG A 90 19.21 -7.87 11.57
N CYS A 91 19.51 -7.76 10.27
CA CYS A 91 19.58 -8.88 9.35
C CYS A 91 20.61 -9.94 9.82
N VAL A 92 21.80 -9.50 10.22
CA VAL A 92 22.83 -10.43 10.74
C VAL A 92 22.36 -11.12 12.02
N GLY A 93 21.64 -10.42 12.90
CA GLY A 93 21.02 -11.01 14.08
C GLY A 93 20.01 -12.09 13.73
N TYR A 94 19.18 -11.84 12.71
CA TYR A 94 18.20 -12.81 12.20
C TYR A 94 18.86 -14.05 11.60
N ASP A 95 19.87 -13.85 10.75
CA ASP A 95 20.61 -14.94 10.11
C ASP A 95 21.36 -15.77 11.15
N GLY A 96 21.98 -15.09 12.14
CA GLY A 96 22.67 -15.76 13.25
C GLY A 96 21.72 -16.61 14.09
N ALA A 97 20.49 -16.15 14.34
CA ALA A 97 19.48 -16.93 15.04
C ALA A 97 19.04 -18.17 14.24
N ALA A 98 18.86 -18.01 12.91
CA ALA A 98 18.51 -19.14 12.03
C ALA A 98 19.62 -20.20 11.98
N TYR A 99 20.89 -19.80 11.84
CA TYR A 99 22.01 -20.74 11.87
C TYR A 99 22.17 -21.42 13.24
N ARG A 100 21.97 -20.68 14.34
CA ARG A 100 21.97 -21.25 15.68
C ARG A 100 20.90 -22.33 15.85
N SER A 101 19.70 -22.08 15.32
CA SER A 101 18.61 -23.06 15.34
C SER A 101 18.99 -24.34 14.61
N GLN A 102 19.64 -24.24 13.44
CA GLN A 102 20.13 -25.39 12.69
C GLN A 102 21.19 -26.21 13.49
N CYS A 103 22.11 -25.51 14.20
CA CYS A 103 23.12 -26.17 15.02
C CYS A 103 22.53 -26.89 16.24
N ASN A 104 21.41 -26.40 16.77
CA ASN A 104 20.74 -26.96 17.96
C ASN A 104 19.81 -28.12 17.62
N ASP A 105 19.46 -28.34 16.35
CA ASP A 105 18.64 -29.44 15.92
C ASP A 105 19.45 -30.76 15.89
N ARG A 106 19.56 -31.41 17.06
CA ARG A 106 20.30 -32.65 17.25
C ARG A 106 19.76 -33.85 16.46
N LYS A 107 18.54 -33.74 15.90
CA LYS A 107 17.92 -34.80 15.09
C LYS A 107 18.33 -34.66 13.61
N ASN A 108 18.75 -33.50 13.20
CA ASN A 108 19.14 -33.22 11.82
C ASN A 108 20.65 -33.38 11.68
N THR A 109 21.09 -34.60 11.48
CA THR A 109 22.50 -34.97 11.37
C THR A 109 23.22 -34.11 10.32
N TYR A 110 23.72 -32.92 10.73
CA TYR A 110 24.62 -32.05 9.96
C TYR A 110 24.09 -31.51 8.61
N LYS A 111 22.78 -31.55 8.35
CA LYS A 111 22.19 -30.96 7.15
C LYS A 111 21.89 -29.50 7.39
N THR A 112 22.93 -28.67 7.25
CA THR A 112 22.77 -27.20 7.30
C THR A 112 22.48 -26.63 5.91
N TYR A 113 21.72 -25.55 5.86
CA TYR A 113 21.30 -24.90 4.63
C TYR A 113 21.57 -23.39 4.70
N PRO A 114 21.77 -22.72 3.56
CA PRO A 114 22.00 -21.29 3.51
C PRO A 114 20.75 -20.50 3.95
N VAL A 115 21.00 -19.34 4.58
CA VAL A 115 19.99 -18.37 4.97
C VAL A 115 20.20 -17.12 4.13
N PHE A 116 19.18 -16.70 3.42
CA PHE A 116 19.17 -15.48 2.63
C PHE A 116 18.19 -14.48 3.25
N THR A 117 18.65 -13.26 3.50
CA THR A 117 17.78 -12.17 3.97
C THR A 117 17.88 -11.01 3.01
N PHE A 118 16.73 -10.59 2.45
CA PHE A 118 16.60 -9.50 1.51
C PHE A 118 15.72 -8.40 2.09
N VAL A 119 16.11 -7.15 1.86
CA VAL A 119 15.33 -5.98 2.28
C VAL A 119 14.59 -5.42 1.07
N LEU A 120 13.26 -5.34 1.17
CA LEU A 120 12.40 -4.71 0.19
C LEU A 120 12.05 -3.30 0.66
N ASN A 121 12.66 -2.30 0.04
CA ASN A 121 12.38 -0.90 0.34
C ASN A 121 11.17 -0.42 -0.45
N TRP A 122 10.03 -0.26 0.22
CA TRP A 122 8.77 0.24 -0.32
C TRP A 122 8.60 1.76 -0.16
N SER A 123 9.59 2.43 0.44
CA SER A 123 9.54 3.88 0.61
C SER A 123 9.65 4.61 -0.75
N ARG A 124 9.10 5.82 -0.81
CA ARG A 124 9.22 6.71 -1.98
C ARG A 124 10.61 7.36 -2.09
N LYS A 125 11.60 6.84 -1.36
CA LYS A 125 13.00 7.28 -1.38
C LYS A 125 13.91 6.09 -1.63
N PRO A 126 14.91 6.19 -2.52
CA PRO A 126 15.90 5.14 -2.67
C PRO A 126 16.64 4.92 -1.36
N TRP A 127 17.06 3.69 -1.11
CA TRP A 127 17.88 3.38 0.06
C TRP A 127 19.21 4.12 0.00
N ASN A 128 19.51 4.90 1.02
CA ASN A 128 20.69 5.75 1.11
C ASN A 128 21.44 5.58 2.44
N LYS A 129 21.19 4.50 3.15
CA LYS A 129 21.85 4.14 4.41
C LYS A 129 22.72 2.91 4.24
N ALA A 130 23.39 2.52 5.32
CA ALA A 130 24.25 1.35 5.36
C ALA A 130 23.59 0.10 4.76
N THR A 131 24.38 -0.65 4.00
CA THR A 131 24.04 -1.95 3.40
C THR A 131 24.96 -3.07 3.88
N SER A 132 25.89 -2.75 4.79
CA SER A 132 26.79 -3.70 5.44
C SER A 132 27.01 -3.35 6.91
N ILE A 133 27.49 -4.31 7.69
CA ILE A 133 27.79 -4.09 9.11
C ILE A 133 28.81 -2.95 9.24
N LEU A 134 29.89 -2.99 8.48
CA LEU A 134 30.94 -2.00 8.53
C LEU A 134 30.43 -0.57 8.29
N GLU A 135 29.51 -0.41 7.35
CA GLU A 135 28.88 0.87 7.09
C GLU A 135 28.00 1.36 8.24
N ALA A 136 27.28 0.43 8.91
CA ALA A 136 26.35 0.73 9.99
C ALA A 136 27.06 1.08 11.32
N LEU A 137 28.31 0.64 11.52
CA LEU A 137 29.05 0.88 12.75
C LEU A 137 29.42 2.36 12.89
N HIS A 138 29.26 2.91 14.11
CA HIS A 138 29.77 4.23 14.47
C HIS A 138 31.31 4.21 14.60
N PHE A 139 31.84 3.25 15.37
CA PHE A 139 33.27 3.05 15.51
C PHE A 139 33.77 2.01 14.51
N LYS A 140 34.63 2.45 13.58
CA LYS A 140 35.20 1.57 12.58
C LYS A 140 36.41 0.82 13.14
N PRO A 141 36.61 -0.45 12.81
CA PRO A 141 37.85 -1.15 13.13
C PRO A 141 39.02 -0.52 12.36
N ASN A 142 40.24 -0.75 12.85
CA ASN A 142 41.45 -0.37 12.09
C ASN A 142 41.40 -1.06 10.70
N PRO A 143 41.69 -0.35 9.60
CA PRO A 143 41.67 -0.93 8.25
C PRO A 143 42.49 -2.21 8.09
N ALA A 144 43.58 -2.37 8.82
CA ALA A 144 44.38 -3.61 8.80
C ALA A 144 43.61 -4.84 9.35
N ALA A 145 42.54 -4.61 10.12
CA ALA A 145 41.69 -5.67 10.66
C ALA A 145 40.51 -6.04 9.72
N TYR A 146 40.27 -5.30 8.66
CA TYR A 146 39.13 -5.56 7.75
C TYR A 146 39.11 -6.98 7.16
N PRO A 147 40.23 -7.61 6.79
CA PRO A 147 40.22 -8.97 6.30
C PRO A 147 39.71 -10.01 7.32
N TYR A 148 39.79 -9.68 8.61
CA TYR A 148 39.35 -10.54 9.72
C TYR A 148 37.97 -10.19 10.26
N PHE A 149 37.38 -9.12 9.76
CA PHE A 149 36.07 -8.65 10.18
C PHE A 149 34.96 -9.24 9.31
N ASN A 150 34.01 -9.97 9.94
CA ASN A 150 32.85 -10.48 9.22
C ASN A 150 31.90 -9.33 8.87
N ASN A 151 32.08 -8.76 7.69
CA ASN A 151 31.25 -7.68 7.16
C ASN A 151 30.03 -8.22 6.40
N GLY A 152 29.01 -8.68 7.13
CA GLY A 152 27.77 -9.13 6.53
C GLY A 152 27.15 -8.04 5.65
N LYS A 153 26.84 -8.37 4.41
CA LYS A 153 26.17 -7.49 3.44
C LYS A 153 24.67 -7.79 3.43
N MET A 154 23.88 -6.75 3.26
CA MET A 154 22.43 -6.78 3.22
C MET A 154 21.98 -6.36 1.80
N PRO A 155 21.50 -7.27 0.96
CA PRO A 155 20.90 -6.91 -0.32
C PRO A 155 19.61 -6.11 -0.13
N VAL A 156 19.50 -4.94 -0.82
CA VAL A 156 18.34 -4.07 -0.76
C VAL A 156 17.77 -3.89 -2.15
N PHE A 157 16.46 -4.10 -2.29
CA PHE A 157 15.72 -3.86 -3.52
C PHE A 157 14.77 -2.67 -3.32
N ASN A 158 14.95 -1.62 -4.12
CA ASN A 158 14.12 -0.41 -4.07
C ASN A 158 12.86 -0.61 -4.93
N MET A 159 11.78 -1.11 -4.34
CA MET A 159 10.58 -1.58 -5.06
C MET A 159 9.89 -0.47 -5.86
N CYS A 160 9.94 0.79 -5.40
CA CYS A 160 9.40 1.94 -6.11
C CYS A 160 10.32 2.46 -7.25
N PHE A 161 11.51 1.90 -7.41
CA PHE A 161 12.53 2.37 -8.36
C PHE A 161 13.08 1.25 -9.24
N LEU A 162 12.40 0.12 -9.32
CA LEU A 162 12.77 -0.96 -10.24
C LEU A 162 12.70 -0.47 -11.69
N SER A 163 13.74 -0.77 -12.46
CA SER A 163 13.77 -0.43 -13.90
C SER A 163 12.65 -1.15 -14.66
N LYS A 164 12.27 -0.63 -15.82
CA LYS A 164 11.27 -1.24 -16.68
C LYS A 164 11.64 -2.69 -17.02
N ASP A 165 12.91 -2.94 -17.39
CA ASP A 165 13.38 -4.28 -17.76
C ASP A 165 13.25 -5.30 -16.62
N VAL A 166 13.46 -4.88 -15.37
CA VAL A 166 13.25 -5.74 -14.20
C VAL A 166 11.76 -5.97 -13.96
N ARG A 167 10.94 -4.89 -14.03
CA ARG A 167 9.48 -5.02 -13.83
C ARG A 167 8.83 -5.92 -14.86
N GLU A 168 9.28 -5.89 -16.13
CA GLU A 168 8.74 -6.71 -17.22
C GLU A 168 8.97 -8.22 -17.03
N LYS A 169 9.90 -8.60 -16.16
CA LYS A 169 10.12 -10.01 -15.79
C LYS A 169 9.07 -10.54 -14.83
N PHE A 170 8.38 -9.67 -14.08
CA PHE A 170 7.25 -10.05 -13.26
C PHE A 170 6.02 -10.28 -14.11
N GLN A 171 5.37 -11.42 -13.96
CA GLN A 171 4.15 -11.81 -14.69
C GLN A 171 2.96 -12.03 -13.77
N GLY A 172 3.21 -12.21 -12.46
CA GLY A 172 2.20 -12.43 -11.42
C GLY A 172 1.64 -11.14 -10.81
N ASP A 173 0.94 -11.30 -9.71
CA ASP A 173 0.19 -10.23 -9.04
C ASP A 173 1.06 -9.09 -8.52
N LEU A 174 2.31 -9.39 -8.16
CA LEU A 174 3.26 -8.37 -7.73
C LEU A 174 3.53 -7.33 -8.81
N ARG A 175 3.45 -7.71 -10.09
CA ARG A 175 3.60 -6.78 -11.21
C ARG A 175 2.59 -5.64 -11.16
N ILE A 176 1.35 -5.91 -10.74
CA ILE A 176 0.27 -4.92 -10.62
C ILE A 176 0.67 -3.84 -9.63
N ILE A 177 1.20 -4.26 -8.48
CA ILE A 177 1.68 -3.35 -7.45
C ILE A 177 2.88 -2.52 -7.93
N LEU A 178 3.84 -3.17 -8.61
CA LEU A 178 5.02 -2.50 -9.14
C LEU A 178 4.69 -1.48 -10.23
N ASP A 179 3.76 -1.81 -11.14
CA ASP A 179 3.31 -0.87 -12.16
C ASP A 179 2.55 0.30 -11.50
N TYR A 180 1.72 0.06 -10.48
CA TYR A 180 1.10 1.13 -9.71
C TYR A 180 2.13 2.08 -9.07
N LEU A 181 3.20 1.54 -8.52
CA LEU A 181 4.24 2.31 -7.82
C LEU A 181 5.15 3.09 -8.77
N CYS A 182 5.52 2.48 -9.90
CA CYS A 182 6.57 2.97 -10.80
C CYS A 182 6.03 3.55 -12.11
N ASP A 183 4.88 3.07 -12.61
CA ASP A 183 4.38 3.39 -13.95
C ASP A 183 2.87 3.14 -14.06
N ARG A 184 2.09 4.09 -13.59
CA ARG A 184 0.62 3.97 -13.59
C ARG A 184 -0.01 3.84 -14.99
N GLU A 185 0.63 4.39 -16.02
CA GLU A 185 0.12 4.26 -17.38
C GLU A 185 0.20 2.82 -17.89
N SER A 186 1.25 2.10 -17.54
CA SER A 186 1.37 0.67 -17.83
C SER A 186 0.30 -0.14 -17.13
N LEU A 187 -0.06 0.21 -15.89
CA LEU A 187 -1.14 -0.45 -15.15
C LEU A 187 -2.49 -0.29 -15.86
N LEU A 188 -2.82 0.92 -16.33
CA LEU A 188 -4.10 1.21 -17.01
C LEU A 188 -4.28 0.44 -18.32
N LYS A 189 -3.18 0.01 -18.95
CA LYS A 189 -3.19 -0.75 -20.21
C LYS A 189 -3.15 -2.27 -20.01
N ARG A 190 -3.05 -2.72 -18.75
CA ARG A 190 -2.83 -4.12 -18.44
C ARG A 190 -4.15 -4.88 -18.27
N ASN A 191 -4.30 -5.93 -19.05
CA ASN A 191 -5.41 -6.89 -18.90
C ASN A 191 -4.88 -8.21 -18.32
N GLN A 192 -4.41 -8.17 -17.07
CA GLN A 192 -3.88 -9.32 -16.36
C GLN A 192 -4.91 -9.86 -15.38
N THR A 193 -5.07 -11.18 -15.34
CA THR A 193 -5.87 -11.87 -14.32
C THR A 193 -5.14 -11.87 -12.97
N MET A 194 -5.85 -11.56 -11.90
CA MET A 194 -5.33 -11.61 -10.53
C MET A 194 -5.53 -13.02 -9.96
N LYS A 195 -4.47 -13.62 -9.46
CA LYS A 195 -4.54 -14.90 -8.71
C LYS A 195 -4.97 -14.69 -7.26
N HIS A 196 -4.50 -13.58 -6.66
CA HIS A 196 -4.73 -13.18 -5.26
C HIS A 196 -5.41 -11.80 -5.21
N PRO A 197 -6.66 -11.68 -5.71
CA PRO A 197 -7.32 -10.39 -5.85
C PRO A 197 -7.51 -9.67 -4.51
N GLU A 198 -7.77 -10.38 -3.43
CA GLU A 198 -7.93 -9.77 -2.10
C GLU A 198 -6.63 -9.12 -1.61
N GLU A 199 -5.50 -9.85 -1.70
CA GLU A 199 -4.18 -9.38 -1.27
C GLU A 199 -3.73 -8.18 -2.10
N VAL A 200 -3.94 -8.22 -3.42
CA VAL A 200 -3.64 -7.12 -4.35
C VAL A 200 -4.45 -5.88 -4.00
N ILE A 201 -5.77 -6.04 -3.85
CA ILE A 201 -6.69 -4.93 -3.56
C ILE A 201 -6.38 -4.31 -2.20
N ARG A 202 -6.14 -5.11 -1.16
CA ARG A 202 -5.74 -4.62 0.16
C ARG A 202 -4.42 -3.87 0.13
N MET A 203 -3.45 -4.35 -0.65
CA MET A 203 -2.17 -3.66 -0.80
C MET A 203 -2.33 -2.34 -1.57
N LEU A 204 -3.16 -2.27 -2.60
CA LEU A 204 -3.49 -1.02 -3.30
C LEU A 204 -4.18 -0.03 -2.36
N HIS A 205 -5.14 -0.47 -1.54
CA HIS A 205 -5.76 0.35 -0.50
C HIS A 205 -4.71 0.93 0.46
N ALA A 206 -3.86 0.09 1.02
CA ALA A 206 -2.81 0.53 1.96
C ALA A 206 -1.81 1.53 1.33
N LEU A 207 -1.58 1.45 0.02
CA LEU A 207 -0.70 2.37 -0.71
C LEU A 207 -1.37 3.70 -1.05
N THR A 208 -2.68 3.71 -1.26
CA THR A 208 -3.46 4.88 -1.70
C THR A 208 -4.16 5.60 -0.56
N GLY A 209 -4.59 4.86 0.46
CA GLY A 209 -5.52 5.30 1.50
C GLY A 209 -6.97 5.42 1.03
N ASP A 210 -7.33 4.78 -0.10
CA ASP A 210 -8.66 4.90 -0.70
C ASP A 210 -9.52 3.67 -0.37
N ASP A 211 -10.54 3.86 0.46
CA ASP A 211 -11.45 2.83 0.94
C ASP A 211 -12.29 2.17 -0.17
N GLN A 212 -12.38 2.79 -1.33
CA GLN A 212 -13.09 2.18 -2.47
C GLN A 212 -12.46 0.86 -2.90
N TYR A 213 -11.13 0.70 -2.73
CA TYR A 213 -10.47 -0.58 -2.96
C TYR A 213 -11.05 -1.68 -2.07
N LEU A 214 -11.16 -1.44 -0.77
CA LEU A 214 -11.73 -2.42 0.17
C LEU A 214 -13.19 -2.76 -0.17
N ASN A 215 -13.98 -1.76 -0.53
CA ASN A 215 -15.38 -1.94 -0.93
C ASN A 215 -15.53 -2.78 -2.21
N SER A 216 -14.49 -2.90 -3.02
CA SER A 216 -14.50 -3.71 -4.25
C SER A 216 -14.19 -5.19 -3.98
N ILE A 217 -13.57 -5.58 -2.87
CA ILE A 217 -13.14 -6.95 -2.58
C ILE A 217 -14.26 -7.99 -2.84
N PRO A 218 -15.51 -7.82 -2.36
CA PRO A 218 -16.56 -8.82 -2.59
C PRO A 218 -16.88 -9.07 -4.07
N LEU A 219 -16.63 -8.07 -4.94
CA LEU A 219 -16.85 -8.18 -6.38
C LEU A 219 -15.81 -9.10 -7.06
N PHE A 220 -14.60 -9.16 -6.50
CA PHE A 220 -13.45 -9.87 -7.08
C PHE A 220 -13.15 -11.21 -6.40
N THR A 221 -13.66 -11.43 -5.18
CA THR A 221 -13.43 -12.65 -4.39
C THR A 221 -14.63 -13.61 -4.40
N SER A 222 -15.73 -13.25 -5.08
CA SER A 222 -16.92 -14.12 -5.16
C SER A 222 -16.60 -15.45 -5.85
N PRO A 223 -17.19 -16.58 -5.41
CA PRO A 223 -16.94 -17.89 -6.01
C PRO A 223 -17.20 -17.93 -7.53
N ALA A 224 -18.17 -17.13 -8.01
CA ALA A 224 -18.54 -17.03 -9.43
C ALA A 224 -17.45 -16.36 -10.29
N LYS A 225 -16.54 -15.60 -9.69
CA LYS A 225 -15.47 -14.87 -10.39
C LYS A 225 -14.05 -15.36 -10.07
N LYS A 226 -13.93 -16.48 -9.37
CA LYS A 226 -12.63 -17.03 -9.00
C LYS A 226 -11.82 -17.39 -10.26
N GLY A 227 -10.69 -16.69 -10.43
CA GLY A 227 -9.80 -16.88 -11.59
C GLY A 227 -10.15 -16.08 -12.85
N GLU A 228 -11.20 -15.25 -12.84
CA GLU A 228 -11.62 -14.41 -13.97
C GLU A 228 -11.43 -12.91 -13.72
N SER A 229 -11.10 -12.52 -12.48
CA SER A 229 -10.95 -11.12 -12.10
C SER A 229 -9.70 -10.51 -12.70
N THR A 230 -9.85 -9.46 -13.49
CA THR A 230 -8.74 -8.78 -14.16
C THR A 230 -8.44 -7.41 -13.53
N VAL A 231 -7.23 -6.90 -13.76
CA VAL A 231 -6.85 -5.54 -13.41
C VAL A 231 -7.74 -4.51 -14.11
N CYS A 232 -8.12 -4.77 -15.38
CA CYS A 232 -9.05 -3.92 -16.12
C CYS A 232 -10.40 -3.82 -15.43
N ASP A 233 -10.95 -4.93 -14.92
CA ASP A 233 -12.22 -4.92 -14.20
C ASP A 233 -12.13 -4.08 -12.93
N LEU A 234 -11.01 -4.21 -12.19
CA LEU A 234 -10.76 -3.40 -11.00
C LEU A 234 -10.72 -1.90 -11.34
N ILE A 235 -9.94 -1.52 -12.35
CA ILE A 235 -9.80 -0.13 -12.79
C ILE A 235 -11.15 0.41 -13.31
N ASN A 236 -11.88 -0.37 -14.12
CA ASN A 236 -13.18 0.02 -14.66
C ASN A 236 -14.22 0.18 -13.54
N SER A 237 -14.25 -0.71 -12.56
CA SER A 237 -15.15 -0.58 -11.42
C SER A 237 -14.89 0.72 -10.64
N TYR A 238 -13.64 1.10 -10.51
CA TYR A 238 -13.18 2.32 -9.86
C TYR A 238 -13.58 3.57 -10.66
N TYR A 239 -13.30 3.54 -11.97
CA TYR A 239 -13.65 4.65 -12.87
C TYR A 239 -15.17 4.88 -12.91
N THR A 240 -15.95 3.81 -13.06
CA THR A 240 -17.42 3.88 -13.13
C THR A 240 -18.01 4.47 -11.85
N LYS A 241 -17.51 4.06 -10.67
CA LYS A 241 -17.93 4.65 -9.39
C LYS A 241 -17.61 6.13 -9.32
N GLY A 242 -16.37 6.52 -9.63
CA GLY A 242 -15.95 7.92 -9.59
C GLY A 242 -16.78 8.81 -10.51
N VAL A 243 -17.09 8.33 -11.72
CA VAL A 243 -17.98 9.05 -12.67
C VAL A 243 -19.39 9.17 -12.12
N THR A 244 -19.95 8.09 -11.54
CA THR A 244 -21.31 8.10 -10.97
C THR A 244 -21.40 9.01 -9.76
N GLU A 245 -20.44 8.94 -8.84
CA GLU A 245 -20.40 9.80 -7.66
C GLU A 245 -20.21 11.26 -8.04
N GLY A 246 -19.29 11.56 -8.97
CA GLY A 246 -19.08 12.93 -9.47
C GLY A 246 -20.32 13.49 -10.16
N HIS A 247 -21.02 12.67 -10.97
CA HIS A 247 -22.27 13.07 -11.62
C HIS A 247 -23.38 13.37 -10.59
N ASN A 248 -23.55 12.48 -9.60
CA ASN A 248 -24.58 12.67 -8.56
C ASN A 248 -24.28 13.91 -7.69
N THR A 249 -23.01 14.10 -7.31
CA THR A 249 -22.60 15.29 -6.55
C THR A 249 -22.85 16.56 -7.38
N GLY A 250 -22.45 16.57 -8.65
CA GLY A 250 -22.66 17.71 -9.54
C GLY A 250 -24.15 18.01 -9.77
N LEU A 251 -25.01 16.99 -9.86
CA LEU A 251 -26.46 17.18 -9.94
C LEU A 251 -27.02 17.81 -8.68
N ILE A 252 -26.61 17.33 -7.49
CA ILE A 252 -27.08 17.88 -6.20
C ILE A 252 -26.60 19.32 -6.02
N GLU A 253 -25.33 19.57 -6.27
CA GLU A 253 -24.76 20.93 -6.16
C GLU A 253 -25.40 21.90 -7.17
N GLY A 254 -25.56 21.47 -8.43
CA GLY A 254 -26.21 22.26 -9.48
C GLY A 254 -27.67 22.55 -9.15
N HIS A 255 -28.41 21.56 -8.63
CA HIS A 255 -29.79 21.75 -8.20
C HIS A 255 -29.87 22.75 -7.04
N ASN A 256 -29.05 22.58 -6.00
CA ASN A 256 -29.05 23.50 -4.85
C ASN A 256 -28.65 24.93 -5.25
N SER A 257 -27.61 25.07 -6.10
CA SER A 257 -27.18 26.37 -6.61
C SER A 257 -28.28 27.03 -7.44
N GLY A 258 -28.95 26.26 -8.31
CA GLY A 258 -30.08 26.77 -9.12
C GLY A 258 -31.28 27.19 -8.28
N LEU A 259 -31.60 26.48 -7.20
CA LEU A 259 -32.67 26.89 -6.27
C LEU A 259 -32.33 28.21 -5.56
N ILE A 260 -31.08 28.36 -5.08
CA ILE A 260 -30.62 29.58 -4.40
C ILE A 260 -30.65 30.77 -5.38
N GLU A 261 -30.10 30.56 -6.58
CA GLU A 261 -30.07 31.60 -7.61
C GLU A 261 -31.48 32.01 -8.04
N GLY A 262 -32.38 31.06 -8.31
CA GLY A 262 -33.78 31.30 -8.65
C GLY A 262 -34.52 32.06 -7.54
N ARG A 263 -34.33 31.67 -6.26
CA ARG A 263 -34.86 32.37 -5.11
C ARG A 263 -34.38 33.83 -5.08
N ASN A 264 -33.10 34.06 -5.24
CA ASN A 264 -32.49 35.38 -5.22
C ASN A 264 -33.03 36.27 -6.35
N GLN A 265 -33.21 35.74 -7.55
CA GLN A 265 -33.80 36.47 -8.68
C GLN A 265 -35.25 36.89 -8.41
N VAL A 266 -36.06 36.00 -7.81
CA VAL A 266 -37.46 36.33 -7.44
C VAL A 266 -37.49 37.42 -6.38
N ILE A 267 -36.62 37.35 -5.36
CA ILE A 267 -36.53 38.37 -4.32
C ILE A 267 -36.14 39.72 -4.91
N GLN A 268 -35.10 39.76 -5.75
CA GLN A 268 -34.67 40.98 -6.43
C GLN A 268 -35.80 41.62 -7.28
N ALA A 269 -36.50 40.78 -8.05
CA ALA A 269 -37.63 41.26 -8.88
C ALA A 269 -38.77 41.81 -8.05
N LEU A 270 -39.12 41.15 -6.93
CA LEU A 270 -40.15 41.64 -6.01
C LEU A 270 -39.75 42.96 -5.35
N ILE A 271 -38.52 43.10 -4.89
CA ILE A 271 -38.02 44.35 -4.30
C ILE A 271 -38.02 45.48 -5.34
N SER A 272 -37.50 45.21 -6.54
CA SER A 272 -37.50 46.19 -7.63
C SER A 272 -38.90 46.68 -7.96
N ASN A 273 -39.86 45.76 -8.14
CA ASN A 273 -41.25 46.10 -8.43
C ASN A 273 -41.90 46.94 -7.31
N CYS A 274 -41.62 46.61 -6.05
CA CYS A 274 -42.12 47.38 -4.91
C CYS A 274 -41.52 48.79 -4.88
N LYS A 275 -40.25 48.96 -5.19
CA LYS A 275 -39.58 50.26 -5.32
C LYS A 275 -40.27 51.14 -6.43
N ASP A 276 -40.48 50.55 -7.60
CA ASP A 276 -41.07 51.19 -8.75
C ASP A 276 -42.53 51.68 -8.46
N LEU A 277 -43.23 50.93 -7.61
CA LEU A 277 -44.57 51.27 -7.12
C LEU A 277 -44.58 52.25 -5.93
N GLY A 278 -43.44 52.73 -5.48
CA GLY A 278 -43.31 53.66 -4.37
C GLY A 278 -43.62 53.08 -2.98
N CYS A 279 -43.52 51.78 -2.81
CA CYS A 279 -43.69 51.07 -1.51
C CYS A 279 -42.61 51.50 -0.53
N SER A 280 -42.96 51.62 0.77
CA SER A 280 -41.93 51.75 1.81
C SER A 280 -41.13 50.46 2.07
N PHE A 281 -39.99 50.62 2.71
CA PHE A 281 -39.16 49.48 3.13
C PHE A 281 -39.96 48.44 3.96
N GLU A 282 -40.72 48.91 4.95
CA GLU A 282 -41.54 48.06 5.82
C GLU A 282 -42.62 47.31 5.05
N ASN A 283 -43.33 47.96 4.17
CA ASN A 283 -44.41 47.39 3.35
C ASN A 283 -43.80 46.34 2.36
N THR A 284 -42.57 46.56 1.87
CA THR A 284 -41.87 45.63 0.99
C THR A 284 -41.37 44.42 1.77
N LEU A 285 -40.83 44.60 2.97
CA LEU A 285 -40.43 43.56 3.86
C LEU A 285 -41.59 42.58 4.15
N ASP A 286 -42.76 43.10 4.52
CA ASP A 286 -43.94 42.28 4.79
C ASP A 286 -44.43 41.53 3.55
N ARG A 287 -44.33 42.13 2.37
CA ARG A 287 -44.68 41.45 1.11
C ARG A 287 -43.75 40.28 0.77
N ILE A 288 -42.44 40.48 0.88
CA ILE A 288 -41.48 39.42 0.59
C ILE A 288 -41.68 38.27 1.58
N LYS A 289 -41.78 38.60 2.87
CA LYS A 289 -42.00 37.60 3.93
C LYS A 289 -43.25 36.75 3.65
N ASN A 290 -44.38 37.39 3.32
CA ASN A 290 -45.64 36.69 3.06
C ASN A 290 -45.64 35.92 1.73
N SER A 291 -45.05 36.48 0.67
CA SER A 291 -45.04 35.87 -0.66
C SER A 291 -44.12 34.64 -0.75
N LEU A 292 -43.02 34.63 0.01
CA LEU A 292 -42.00 33.57 -0.02
C LEU A 292 -41.98 32.73 1.26
N SER A 293 -42.89 33.00 2.21
CA SER A 293 -42.98 32.32 3.51
C SER A 293 -41.65 32.34 4.29
N LEU A 294 -40.97 33.48 4.29
CA LEU A 294 -39.68 33.67 4.97
C LEU A 294 -39.86 33.99 6.45
N SER A 295 -38.86 33.69 7.24
CA SER A 295 -38.74 34.20 8.60
C SER A 295 -38.44 35.73 8.61
N ASP A 296 -38.61 36.37 9.75
CA ASP A 296 -38.32 37.80 9.92
C ASP A 296 -36.85 38.11 9.63
N ASP A 297 -35.94 37.23 10.11
CA ASP A 297 -34.51 37.42 9.93
C ASP A 297 -34.08 37.25 8.47
N GLU A 298 -34.58 36.21 7.78
CA GLU A 298 -34.27 35.96 6.36
C GLU A 298 -34.77 37.09 5.47
N ALA A 299 -36.03 37.55 5.68
CA ALA A 299 -36.59 38.66 4.90
C ALA A 299 -35.82 39.97 5.14
N LEU A 300 -35.35 40.20 6.37
CA LEU A 300 -34.57 41.40 6.69
C LEU A 300 -33.16 41.35 6.06
N GLU A 301 -32.53 40.17 6.02
CA GLU A 301 -31.25 39.98 5.33
C GLU A 301 -31.38 40.22 3.83
N ASP A 302 -32.38 39.62 3.19
CA ASP A 302 -32.66 39.83 1.77
C ASP A 302 -32.94 41.30 1.45
N MET A 303 -33.69 41.98 2.29
CA MET A 303 -33.94 43.41 2.15
C MET A 303 -32.67 44.25 2.28
N LYS A 304 -31.76 43.90 3.22
CA LYS A 304 -30.48 44.62 3.36
C LYS A 304 -29.56 44.41 2.15
N LEU A 305 -29.67 43.25 1.49
CA LEU A 305 -28.85 42.91 0.36
C LEU A 305 -29.33 43.56 -0.95
N TYR A 306 -30.66 43.70 -1.14
CA TYR A 306 -31.24 44.07 -2.44
C TYR A 306 -32.06 45.35 -2.45
N TRP A 307 -32.31 45.99 -1.29
CA TRP A 307 -33.09 47.26 -1.17
C TRP A 307 -32.32 48.52 -1.59
#